data_44d463aeaabd5584a8ba56ae78582ea4
#
_entry.id   44d463aeaabd5584a8ba56ae78582ea4
#
_cell.length_a   1.000
_cell.length_b   1.000
_cell.length_c   1.000
_cell.angle_alpha   90.00
_cell.angle_beta   90.00
_cell.angle_gamma   90.00
#
_symmetry.space_group_name_H-M   'P 1'
#
loop_
_entity.id
_entity.type
_entity.pdbx_description
1 polymer ?
#
loop_
_entity_poly.entity_id
_entity_poly.type
_entity_poly.pdbx_seq_one_letter_code
_entity_poly.pdbx_strand_id
1 'polypeptide(L)'
;MLHFLKKKTSEKSTPVKIPNHIAFICDGNRRWAEKHGLPPLMGHKAGLASHSNMVDWFIAHGVSTMTFFIFSTENWSRSKEEVDFLMDLFYTEMKNNLENGVKKNLRYRIVGSRERLPKKLANVCDKLEKMSAENTGGTVVFALNYGGQDEIVRAVNAAIDTGNHVDKDTFETFLDTGDLLPIDLMVRTSNEHRISNFLLWKLAYAELLFIPEHWPDLVKSEKLWQHILDEYTKRDRRFGGGQKKNYLGNKK
;
A
#
# COMPACT_ATOMS: atom_id res chain seq x y z
N MET A 1 -26.30 -20.50 54.76
CA MET A 1 -25.02 -20.18 54.11
C MET A 1 -25.25 -20.26 52.62
N LEU A 2 -25.65 -19.09 51.99
CA LEU A 2 -25.91 -19.06 50.57
C LEU A 2 -24.61 -18.65 49.82
N HIS A 3 -24.15 -19.58 48.95
CA HIS A 3 -23.03 -19.30 48.02
C HIS A 3 -23.56 -18.48 46.81
N PHE A 4 -23.16 -17.24 46.76
CA PHE A 4 -23.36 -16.41 45.56
C PHE A 4 -22.31 -16.79 44.49
N LEU A 5 -22.71 -17.57 43.51
CA LEU A 5 -21.95 -17.80 42.29
C LEU A 5 -21.93 -16.53 41.44
N LYS A 6 -20.82 -15.78 41.44
CA LYS A 6 -20.58 -14.69 40.48
C LYS A 6 -20.50 -15.28 39.07
N LYS A 7 -21.56 -15.01 38.28
CA LYS A 7 -21.56 -15.24 36.84
C LYS A 7 -20.47 -14.33 36.23
N LYS A 8 -19.33 -14.92 35.73
CA LYS A 8 -18.39 -14.24 34.86
C LYS A 8 -19.14 -13.89 33.56
N THR A 9 -19.49 -12.63 33.40
CA THR A 9 -19.92 -12.10 32.10
C THR A 9 -18.73 -12.20 31.16
N SER A 10 -18.83 -13.05 30.15
CA SER A 10 -17.89 -13.07 29.02
C SER A 10 -18.03 -11.72 28.32
N GLU A 11 -17.03 -10.87 28.46
CA GLU A 11 -16.87 -9.71 27.58
C GLU A 11 -16.82 -10.23 26.14
N LYS A 12 -17.83 -9.92 25.34
CA LYS A 12 -17.80 -10.12 23.90
C LYS A 12 -16.67 -9.23 23.38
N SER A 13 -15.52 -9.83 23.06
CA SER A 13 -14.45 -9.12 22.37
C SER A 13 -15.03 -8.57 21.07
N THR A 14 -15.05 -7.25 20.92
CA THR A 14 -15.35 -6.62 19.65
C THR A 14 -14.35 -7.17 18.61
N PRO A 15 -14.80 -7.64 17.43
CA PRO A 15 -13.89 -8.16 16.43
C PRO A 15 -12.86 -7.08 16.07
N VAL A 16 -11.59 -7.46 16.10
CA VAL A 16 -10.49 -6.56 15.76
C VAL A 16 -10.66 -6.14 14.31
N LYS A 17 -10.74 -4.84 14.06
CA LYS A 17 -10.91 -4.29 12.71
C LYS A 17 -9.54 -4.30 12.01
N ILE A 18 -9.38 -5.13 10.99
CA ILE A 18 -8.17 -5.22 10.16
C ILE A 18 -8.44 -4.51 8.82
N PRO A 19 -7.50 -3.69 8.31
CA PRO A 19 -7.63 -3.12 6.97
C PRO A 19 -7.48 -4.22 5.91
N ASN A 20 -8.34 -4.23 4.89
CA ASN A 20 -8.17 -5.15 3.77
C ASN A 20 -7.05 -4.70 2.84
N HIS A 21 -6.91 -3.38 2.65
CA HIS A 21 -5.90 -2.80 1.75
C HIS A 21 -5.11 -1.71 2.47
N ILE A 22 -3.80 -1.93 2.61
CA ILE A 22 -2.86 -0.92 3.13
C ILE A 22 -1.97 -0.41 1.99
N ALA A 23 -1.86 0.91 1.85
CA ALA A 23 -0.96 1.54 0.90
C ALA A 23 0.20 2.23 1.63
N PHE A 24 1.42 2.09 1.14
CA PHE A 24 2.63 2.61 1.76
C PHE A 24 3.35 3.61 0.85
N ILE A 25 3.62 4.81 1.37
CA ILE A 25 4.60 5.74 0.77
C ILE A 25 5.94 5.52 1.48
N CYS A 26 6.87 4.88 0.76
CA CYS A 26 8.16 4.35 1.27
C CYS A 26 9.22 5.46 1.37
N ASP A 27 9.00 6.45 2.25
CA ASP A 27 9.84 7.63 2.37
C ASP A 27 10.96 7.48 3.40
N GLY A 28 12.02 8.32 3.24
CA GLY A 28 13.13 8.43 4.20
C GLY A 28 14.33 7.54 3.94
N ASN A 29 14.39 6.82 2.83
CA ASN A 29 15.53 5.95 2.50
C ASN A 29 16.87 6.69 2.55
N ARG A 30 16.99 7.85 1.91
CA ARG A 30 18.22 8.65 1.88
C ARG A 30 18.58 9.18 3.27
N ARG A 31 17.60 9.76 3.99
CA ARG A 31 17.79 10.27 5.36
C ARG A 31 18.23 9.17 6.32
N TRP A 32 17.67 7.98 6.16
CA TRP A 32 18.11 6.81 6.91
C TRP A 32 19.59 6.46 6.66
N ALA A 33 20.01 6.41 5.39
CA ALA A 33 21.39 6.13 5.03
C ALA A 33 22.35 7.18 5.60
N GLU A 34 22.03 8.48 5.47
CA GLU A 34 22.80 9.59 6.03
C GLU A 34 22.96 9.45 7.55
N LYS A 35 21.89 9.14 8.27
CA LYS A 35 21.90 8.89 9.72
C LYS A 35 22.83 7.75 10.13
N HIS A 36 23.05 6.77 9.23
CA HIS A 36 23.89 5.60 9.46
C HIS A 36 25.30 5.75 8.86
N GLY A 37 25.67 6.94 8.35
CA GLY A 37 26.97 7.17 7.71
C GLY A 37 27.16 6.38 6.39
N LEU A 38 26.08 6.06 5.71
CA LEU A 38 26.06 5.28 4.48
C LEU A 38 25.79 6.17 3.24
N PRO A 39 26.27 5.79 2.05
CA PRO A 39 25.86 6.45 0.82
C PRO A 39 24.33 6.45 0.67
N PRO A 40 23.69 7.54 0.16
CA PRO A 40 22.23 7.67 0.08
C PRO A 40 21.53 6.50 -0.63
N LEU A 41 22.14 5.92 -1.67
CA LEU A 41 21.58 4.78 -2.41
C LEU A 41 21.47 3.50 -1.58
N MET A 42 22.29 3.35 -0.53
CA MET A 42 22.22 2.18 0.37
C MET A 42 20.95 2.15 1.21
N GLY A 43 20.32 3.31 1.44
CA GLY A 43 19.03 3.38 2.10
C GLY A 43 17.92 2.71 1.29
N HIS A 44 17.90 2.90 -0.04
CA HIS A 44 16.94 2.22 -0.91
C HIS A 44 17.11 0.71 -0.88
N LYS A 45 18.38 0.23 -0.92
CA LYS A 45 18.67 -1.19 -0.79
C LYS A 45 18.21 -1.75 0.57
N ALA A 46 18.43 -1.01 1.66
CA ALA A 46 17.99 -1.40 3.00
C ALA A 46 16.46 -1.46 3.11
N GLY A 47 15.74 -0.54 2.43
CA GLY A 47 14.29 -0.49 2.39
C GLY A 47 13.64 -1.68 1.66
N LEU A 48 14.37 -2.39 0.82
CA LEU A 48 13.88 -3.60 0.15
C LEU A 48 14.28 -4.89 0.87
N ALA A 49 15.33 -4.88 1.70
CA ALA A 49 15.93 -6.09 2.25
C ALA A 49 14.99 -6.98 3.11
N SER A 50 13.93 -6.41 3.69
CA SER A 50 12.98 -7.16 4.54
C SER A 50 11.53 -7.01 4.08
N HIS A 51 11.31 -6.46 2.89
CA HIS A 51 9.99 -6.21 2.33
C HIS A 51 9.12 -7.47 2.29
N SER A 52 9.67 -8.60 1.87
CA SER A 52 8.95 -9.88 1.81
C SER A 52 8.46 -10.35 3.18
N ASN A 53 9.25 -10.19 4.24
CA ASN A 53 8.85 -10.60 5.60
C ASN A 53 7.69 -9.73 6.10
N MET A 54 7.72 -8.42 5.81
CA MET A 54 6.64 -7.51 6.14
C MET A 54 5.34 -7.89 5.41
N VAL A 55 5.43 -8.23 4.13
CA VAL A 55 4.29 -8.71 3.34
C VAL A 55 3.71 -9.98 3.95
N ASP A 56 4.54 -10.99 4.21
CA ASP A 56 4.12 -12.26 4.80
C ASP A 56 3.42 -12.05 6.16
N TRP A 57 3.96 -11.14 6.97
CA TRP A 57 3.39 -10.84 8.29
C TRP A 57 2.00 -10.19 8.18
N PHE A 58 1.85 -9.14 7.35
CA PHE A 58 0.55 -8.47 7.19
C PHE A 58 -0.52 -9.42 6.62
N ILE A 59 -0.17 -10.26 5.66
CA ILE A 59 -1.09 -11.27 5.11
C ILE A 59 -1.51 -12.27 6.19
N ALA A 60 -0.56 -12.76 6.99
CA ALA A 60 -0.86 -13.68 8.10
C ALA A 60 -1.78 -13.03 9.16
N HIS A 61 -1.81 -11.69 9.24
CA HIS A 61 -2.68 -10.92 10.13
C HIS A 61 -3.98 -10.43 9.46
N GLY A 62 -4.32 -10.93 8.27
CA GLY A 62 -5.62 -10.70 7.64
C GLY A 62 -5.67 -9.53 6.64
N VAL A 63 -4.57 -8.87 6.35
CA VAL A 63 -4.48 -7.87 5.27
C VAL A 63 -4.45 -8.61 3.94
N SER A 64 -5.36 -8.29 3.02
CA SER A 64 -5.44 -8.98 1.71
C SER A 64 -4.66 -8.30 0.60
N THR A 65 -4.44 -6.98 0.69
CA THR A 65 -3.78 -6.21 -0.37
C THR A 65 -2.81 -5.19 0.23
N MET A 66 -1.62 -5.10 -0.33
CA MET A 66 -0.64 -4.07 0.01
C MET A 66 -0.13 -3.38 -1.24
N THR A 67 -0.15 -2.04 -1.24
CA THR A 67 0.41 -1.23 -2.33
C THR A 67 1.62 -0.44 -1.84
N PHE A 68 2.72 -0.50 -2.59
CA PHE A 68 3.97 0.19 -2.28
C PHE A 68 4.32 1.22 -3.34
N PHE A 69 4.47 2.49 -2.94
CA PHE A 69 4.92 3.57 -3.82
C PHE A 69 6.44 3.54 -3.91
N ILE A 70 6.96 2.89 -4.94
CA ILE A 70 8.40 2.64 -5.08
C ILE A 70 9.10 3.62 -6.02
N PHE A 71 8.37 4.20 -7.03
CA PHE A 71 8.92 5.20 -7.94
C PHE A 71 7.81 6.06 -8.55
N SER A 72 7.86 7.37 -8.28
CA SER A 72 6.89 8.32 -8.84
C SER A 72 7.34 8.87 -10.20
N THR A 73 6.40 9.42 -10.98
CA THR A 73 6.68 10.12 -12.22
C THR A 73 7.64 11.31 -12.02
N GLU A 74 7.61 11.97 -10.86
CA GLU A 74 8.50 13.07 -10.51
C GLU A 74 9.94 12.61 -10.23
N ASN A 75 10.16 11.34 -9.88
CA ASN A 75 11.49 10.83 -9.55
C ASN A 75 12.43 10.76 -10.77
N TRP A 76 11.91 10.86 -11.99
CA TRP A 76 12.75 10.98 -13.19
C TRP A 76 13.59 12.26 -13.23
N SER A 77 13.29 13.25 -12.41
CA SER A 77 14.09 14.48 -12.26
C SER A 77 15.34 14.30 -11.39
N ARG A 78 15.51 13.14 -10.77
CA ARG A 78 16.71 12.81 -9.97
C ARG A 78 17.94 12.63 -10.86
N SER A 79 19.13 12.55 -10.24
CA SER A 79 20.36 12.31 -11.02
C SER A 79 20.28 11.00 -11.80
N LYS A 80 20.94 10.96 -12.93
CA LYS A 80 20.95 9.75 -13.77
C LYS A 80 21.46 8.54 -13.01
N GLU A 81 22.49 8.72 -12.18
CA GLU A 81 23.10 7.65 -11.37
C GLU A 81 22.08 7.07 -10.38
N GLU A 82 21.29 7.92 -9.73
CA GLU A 82 20.26 7.48 -8.80
C GLU A 82 19.14 6.73 -9.52
N VAL A 83 18.68 7.26 -10.66
CA VAL A 83 17.64 6.61 -11.47
C VAL A 83 18.12 5.24 -11.99
N ASP A 84 19.29 5.16 -12.57
CA ASP A 84 19.85 3.90 -13.10
C ASP A 84 19.99 2.86 -11.98
N PHE A 85 20.50 3.26 -10.82
CA PHE A 85 20.60 2.38 -9.64
C PHE A 85 19.22 1.86 -9.19
N LEU A 86 18.21 2.74 -9.11
CA LEU A 86 16.86 2.35 -8.71
C LEU A 86 16.24 1.37 -9.72
N MET A 87 16.41 1.60 -11.02
CA MET A 87 15.90 0.70 -12.06
C MET A 87 16.51 -0.69 -11.97
N ASP A 88 17.83 -0.79 -11.70
CA ASP A 88 18.50 -2.07 -11.48
C ASP A 88 18.07 -2.76 -10.18
N LEU A 89 17.83 -1.98 -9.13
CA LEU A 89 17.33 -2.48 -7.86
C LEU A 89 15.91 -3.04 -8.00
N PHE A 90 15.02 -2.32 -8.71
CA PHE A 90 13.66 -2.80 -8.99
C PHE A 90 13.65 -4.03 -9.90
N TYR A 91 14.53 -4.08 -10.91
CA TYR A 91 14.67 -5.28 -11.73
C TYR A 91 15.03 -6.50 -10.88
N THR A 92 15.98 -6.36 -9.97
CA THR A 92 16.42 -7.43 -9.07
C THR A 92 15.27 -7.87 -8.16
N GLU A 93 14.52 -6.91 -7.60
CA GLU A 93 13.37 -7.20 -6.72
C GLU A 93 12.25 -7.90 -7.48
N MET A 94 11.86 -7.43 -8.68
CA MET A 94 10.83 -8.07 -9.49
C MET A 94 11.23 -9.49 -9.90
N LYS A 95 12.52 -9.71 -10.20
CA LYS A 95 13.05 -11.04 -10.48
C LYS A 95 12.98 -11.97 -9.26
N ASN A 96 13.32 -11.49 -8.07
CA ASN A 96 13.20 -12.25 -6.84
C ASN A 96 11.75 -12.62 -6.54
N ASN A 97 10.81 -11.68 -6.74
CA ASN A 97 9.38 -11.94 -6.57
C ASN A 97 8.86 -12.96 -7.58
N LEU A 98 9.35 -12.92 -8.82
CA LEU A 98 9.01 -13.91 -9.84
C LEU A 98 9.47 -15.32 -9.46
N GLU A 99 10.67 -15.46 -8.91
CA GLU A 99 11.27 -16.75 -8.57
C GLU A 99 10.73 -17.33 -7.25
N ASN A 100 10.46 -16.48 -6.27
CA ASN A 100 10.12 -16.87 -4.90
C ASN A 100 8.73 -16.45 -4.45
N GLY A 101 8.29 -15.24 -4.78
CA GLY A 101 7.00 -14.68 -4.35
C GLY A 101 5.82 -15.41 -4.99
N VAL A 102 5.92 -15.77 -6.27
CA VAL A 102 4.88 -16.55 -6.98
C VAL A 102 4.64 -17.90 -6.29
N LYS A 103 5.69 -18.55 -5.80
CA LYS A 103 5.59 -19.82 -5.06
C LYS A 103 4.88 -19.69 -3.71
N LYS A 104 4.83 -18.49 -3.14
CA LYS A 104 4.09 -18.17 -1.91
C LYS A 104 2.60 -17.93 -2.15
N ASN A 105 2.11 -18.18 -3.35
CA ASN A 105 0.73 -17.93 -3.76
C ASN A 105 0.33 -16.45 -3.71
N LEU A 106 1.28 -15.51 -3.84
CA LEU A 106 1.02 -14.08 -3.89
C LEU A 106 0.71 -13.65 -5.33
N ARG A 107 -0.34 -12.85 -5.50
CA ARG A 107 -0.65 -12.13 -6.73
C ARG A 107 0.10 -10.82 -6.77
N TYR A 108 0.76 -10.52 -7.89
CA TYR A 108 1.49 -9.27 -8.08
C TYR A 108 0.79 -8.41 -9.13
N ARG A 109 0.75 -7.10 -8.85
CA ARG A 109 0.27 -6.07 -9.76
C ARG A 109 1.29 -4.94 -9.81
N ILE A 110 1.54 -4.41 -11.00
CA ILE A 110 2.41 -3.25 -11.19
C ILE A 110 1.59 -2.14 -11.84
N VAL A 111 1.26 -1.09 -11.09
CA VAL A 111 0.49 0.06 -11.57
C VAL A 111 1.43 1.20 -11.94
N GLY A 112 1.04 1.98 -12.95
CA GLY A 112 1.85 3.03 -13.54
C GLY A 112 2.31 2.71 -14.96
N SER A 113 2.84 3.73 -15.66
CA SER A 113 3.21 3.63 -17.06
C SER A 113 4.46 2.76 -17.26
N ARG A 114 4.42 1.87 -18.27
CA ARG A 114 5.62 1.12 -18.72
C ARG A 114 6.57 1.99 -19.55
N GLU A 115 6.11 3.13 -20.01
CA GLU A 115 6.93 4.08 -20.74
C GLU A 115 8.15 4.52 -19.91
N ARG A 116 9.25 4.78 -20.57
CA ARG A 116 10.55 5.15 -19.98
C ARG A 116 11.21 4.08 -19.11
N LEU A 117 10.53 2.99 -18.73
CA LEU A 117 11.17 1.90 -18.02
C LEU A 117 12.17 1.16 -18.92
N PRO A 118 13.35 0.75 -18.40
CA PRO A 118 14.23 -0.16 -19.13
C PRO A 118 13.49 -1.41 -19.58
N LYS A 119 13.67 -1.84 -20.84
CA LYS A 119 12.96 -3.01 -21.41
C LYS A 119 13.08 -4.26 -20.54
N LYS A 120 14.24 -4.52 -19.93
CA LYS A 120 14.45 -5.66 -19.02
C LYS A 120 13.54 -5.61 -17.80
N LEU A 121 13.31 -4.39 -17.23
CA LEU A 121 12.43 -4.18 -16.08
C LEU A 121 10.97 -4.31 -16.48
N ALA A 122 10.53 -3.68 -17.58
CA ALA A 122 9.17 -3.81 -18.08
C ALA A 122 8.82 -5.30 -18.33
N ASN A 123 9.68 -6.04 -19.03
CA ASN A 123 9.45 -7.46 -19.35
C ASN A 123 9.34 -8.34 -18.08
N VAL A 124 10.15 -8.11 -17.05
CA VAL A 124 10.05 -8.90 -15.81
C VAL A 124 8.80 -8.55 -15.02
N CYS A 125 8.35 -7.29 -15.03
CA CYS A 125 7.08 -6.86 -14.45
C CYS A 125 5.90 -7.59 -15.11
N ASP A 126 5.81 -7.55 -16.44
CA ASP A 126 4.73 -8.20 -17.19
C ASP A 126 4.71 -9.73 -16.98
N LYS A 127 5.91 -10.34 -16.93
CA LYS A 127 6.03 -11.76 -16.61
C LYS A 127 5.57 -12.08 -15.20
N LEU A 128 5.92 -11.25 -14.22
CA LEU A 128 5.52 -11.42 -12.81
C LEU A 128 3.99 -11.34 -12.67
N GLU A 129 3.35 -10.33 -13.27
CA GLU A 129 1.90 -10.19 -13.26
C GLU A 129 1.23 -11.41 -13.89
N LYS A 130 1.67 -11.82 -15.08
CA LYS A 130 1.11 -12.96 -15.80
C LYS A 130 1.21 -14.27 -15.02
N MET A 131 2.39 -14.54 -14.43
CA MET A 131 2.63 -15.81 -13.73
C MET A 131 1.93 -15.89 -12.37
N SER A 132 1.56 -14.76 -11.78
CA SER A 132 0.89 -14.68 -10.49
C SER A 132 -0.60 -14.35 -10.57
N ALA A 133 -1.17 -14.23 -11.78
CA ALA A 133 -2.54 -13.76 -12.00
C ALA A 133 -3.59 -14.58 -11.24
N GLU A 134 -3.43 -15.89 -11.17
CA GLU A 134 -4.36 -16.83 -10.52
C GLU A 134 -4.05 -17.07 -9.03
N ASN A 135 -3.02 -16.42 -8.47
CA ASN A 135 -2.67 -16.58 -7.07
C ASN A 135 -3.69 -15.88 -6.16
N THR A 136 -3.99 -16.50 -5.02
CA THR A 136 -5.08 -16.13 -4.10
C THR A 136 -4.64 -15.84 -2.67
N GLY A 137 -3.37 -16.01 -2.34
CA GLY A 137 -2.84 -15.87 -0.97
C GLY A 137 -2.69 -14.42 -0.48
N GLY A 138 -2.90 -13.45 -1.38
CA GLY A 138 -2.83 -12.02 -1.12
C GLY A 138 -2.31 -11.27 -2.33
N THR A 139 -2.53 -9.95 -2.37
CA THR A 139 -2.11 -9.11 -3.51
C THR A 139 -1.05 -8.10 -3.08
N VAL A 140 0.07 -8.10 -3.81
CA VAL A 140 1.15 -7.12 -3.66
C VAL A 140 1.17 -6.22 -4.89
N VAL A 141 1.05 -4.91 -4.68
CA VAL A 141 0.99 -3.92 -5.75
C VAL A 141 2.20 -3.01 -5.66
N PHE A 142 2.94 -2.88 -6.74
CA PHE A 142 4.00 -1.89 -6.86
C PHE A 142 3.57 -0.72 -7.74
N ALA A 143 3.48 0.47 -7.17
CA ALA A 143 3.30 1.70 -7.94
C ALA A 143 4.69 2.17 -8.44
N LEU A 144 4.98 1.85 -9.70
CA LEU A 144 6.25 2.05 -10.38
C LEU A 144 6.05 2.94 -11.59
N ASN A 145 6.81 4.03 -11.68
CA ASN A 145 6.59 5.09 -12.68
C ASN A 145 5.12 5.55 -12.65
N TYR A 146 4.64 5.80 -11.44
CA TYR A 146 3.25 6.08 -11.13
C TYR A 146 3.07 7.54 -10.67
N GLY A 147 1.97 8.14 -11.08
CA GLY A 147 1.45 9.40 -10.58
C GLY A 147 -0.08 9.40 -10.71
N GLY A 148 -0.81 9.78 -9.66
CA GLY A 148 -2.27 9.73 -9.66
C GLY A 148 -2.91 10.67 -10.70
N GLN A 149 -2.32 11.85 -10.93
CA GLN A 149 -2.77 12.74 -12.00
C GLN A 149 -2.53 12.15 -13.39
N ASP A 150 -1.36 11.53 -13.62
CA ASP A 150 -1.04 10.83 -14.86
C ASP A 150 -1.98 9.65 -15.11
N GLU A 151 -2.24 8.84 -14.08
CA GLU A 151 -3.21 7.74 -14.16
C GLU A 151 -4.59 8.23 -14.59
N ILE A 152 -5.10 9.30 -13.95
CA ILE A 152 -6.41 9.88 -14.27
C ILE A 152 -6.45 10.37 -15.71
N VAL A 153 -5.42 11.09 -16.18
CA VAL A 153 -5.37 11.60 -17.55
C VAL A 153 -5.33 10.44 -18.57
N ARG A 154 -4.57 9.38 -18.32
CA ARG A 154 -4.55 8.19 -19.17
C ARG A 154 -5.92 7.48 -19.19
N ALA A 155 -6.56 7.36 -18.03
CA ALA A 155 -7.90 6.78 -17.92
C ALA A 155 -8.96 7.63 -18.67
N VAL A 156 -8.89 8.96 -18.59
CA VAL A 156 -9.77 9.87 -19.35
C VAL A 156 -9.61 9.67 -20.85
N ASN A 157 -8.37 9.61 -21.35
CA ASN A 157 -8.11 9.39 -22.77
C ASN A 157 -8.63 8.01 -23.23
N ALA A 158 -8.38 6.96 -22.46
CA ALA A 158 -8.90 5.64 -22.75
C ALA A 158 -10.46 5.60 -22.74
N ALA A 159 -11.11 6.33 -21.85
CA ALA A 159 -12.57 6.45 -21.84
C ALA A 159 -13.09 7.21 -23.07
N ILE A 160 -12.44 8.30 -23.49
CA ILE A 160 -12.79 9.07 -24.71
C ILE A 160 -12.68 8.18 -25.94
N ASP A 161 -11.66 7.34 -26.05
CA ASP A 161 -11.43 6.44 -27.20
C ASP A 161 -12.57 5.40 -27.35
N THR A 162 -13.35 5.13 -26.32
CA THR A 162 -14.55 4.26 -26.42
C THR A 162 -15.74 4.92 -27.11
N GLY A 163 -15.77 6.25 -27.17
CA GLY A 163 -16.89 7.05 -27.67
C GLY A 163 -18.14 7.06 -26.78
N ASN A 164 -18.07 6.46 -25.60
CA ASN A 164 -19.20 6.34 -24.67
C ASN A 164 -19.07 7.35 -23.51
N HIS A 165 -20.23 7.77 -22.98
CA HIS A 165 -20.24 8.45 -21.69
C HIS A 165 -19.91 7.47 -20.57
N VAL A 166 -19.10 7.93 -19.61
CA VAL A 166 -18.75 7.13 -18.43
C VAL A 166 -19.31 7.78 -17.17
N ASP A 167 -19.80 6.97 -16.25
CA ASP A 167 -20.06 7.36 -14.87
C ASP A 167 -18.85 7.04 -13.97
N LYS A 168 -18.98 7.26 -12.67
CA LYS A 168 -17.89 7.03 -11.73
C LYS A 168 -17.41 5.57 -11.73
N ASP A 169 -18.35 4.62 -11.80
CA ASP A 169 -18.04 3.20 -11.65
C ASP A 169 -17.41 2.64 -12.94
N THR A 170 -17.93 3.05 -14.11
CA THR A 170 -17.33 2.72 -15.40
C THR A 170 -16.00 3.42 -15.63
N PHE A 171 -15.84 4.69 -15.19
CA PHE A 171 -14.55 5.39 -15.26
C PHE A 171 -13.46 4.67 -14.46
N GLU A 172 -13.80 4.15 -13.28
CA GLU A 172 -12.85 3.43 -12.44
C GLU A 172 -12.21 2.24 -13.17
N THR A 173 -12.93 1.59 -14.10
CA THR A 173 -12.38 0.46 -14.87
C THR A 173 -11.24 0.82 -15.82
N PHE A 174 -11.09 2.10 -16.18
CA PHE A 174 -9.98 2.60 -17.01
C PHE A 174 -8.71 2.93 -16.22
N LEU A 175 -8.80 2.99 -14.89
CA LEU A 175 -7.62 3.24 -14.04
C LEU A 175 -6.73 1.99 -13.98
N ASP A 176 -5.41 2.18 -13.89
CA ASP A 176 -4.47 1.09 -13.62
C ASP A 176 -4.83 0.33 -12.33
N THR A 177 -5.43 1.07 -11.40
CA THR A 177 -5.84 0.60 -10.08
C THR A 177 -7.31 0.15 -10.03
N GLY A 178 -8.01 0.13 -11.17
CA GLY A 178 -9.46 -0.09 -11.25
C GLY A 178 -9.93 -1.39 -10.59
N ASP A 179 -9.18 -2.47 -10.75
CA ASP A 179 -9.48 -3.79 -10.19
C ASP A 179 -9.03 -3.99 -8.74
N LEU A 180 -8.34 -2.99 -8.14
CA LEU A 180 -7.88 -3.07 -6.77
C LEU A 180 -9.00 -2.71 -5.77
N LEU A 181 -8.95 -3.34 -4.60
CA LEU A 181 -9.81 -2.97 -3.48
C LEU A 181 -9.62 -1.49 -3.11
N PRO A 182 -10.66 -0.81 -2.61
CA PRO A 182 -10.51 0.51 -1.99
C PRO A 182 -9.43 0.48 -0.90
N ILE A 183 -8.67 1.57 -0.77
CA ILE A 183 -7.65 1.67 0.26
C ILE A 183 -8.32 1.96 1.59
N ASP A 184 -8.03 1.13 2.59
CA ASP A 184 -8.50 1.35 3.95
C ASP A 184 -7.57 2.25 4.74
N LEU A 185 -6.25 2.05 4.58
CA LEU A 185 -5.22 2.79 5.30
C LEU A 185 -4.06 3.14 4.37
N MET A 186 -3.68 4.41 4.34
CA MET A 186 -2.42 4.84 3.75
C MET A 186 -1.43 5.19 4.87
N VAL A 187 -0.25 4.61 4.82
CA VAL A 187 0.86 4.84 5.76
C VAL A 187 1.99 5.56 5.04
N ARG A 188 2.47 6.67 5.61
CA ARG A 188 3.67 7.35 5.12
C ARG A 188 4.70 7.47 6.22
N THR A 189 5.92 7.08 5.90
CA THR A 189 7.09 7.14 6.79
C THR A 189 7.77 8.51 6.77
N SER A 190 8.65 8.75 7.74
CA SER A 190 9.55 9.91 7.81
C SER A 190 8.88 11.24 8.18
N ASN A 191 7.75 11.19 8.87
CA ASN A 191 7.03 12.39 9.36
C ASN A 191 6.68 13.41 8.26
N GLU A 192 6.42 12.92 7.03
CA GLU A 192 6.00 13.73 5.90
C GLU A 192 4.47 13.66 5.73
N HIS A 193 3.78 14.79 5.88
CA HIS A 193 2.32 14.88 5.96
C HIS A 193 1.69 15.29 4.62
N ARG A 194 1.94 14.54 3.58
CA ARG A 194 1.39 14.72 2.22
C ARG A 194 1.28 13.38 1.49
N ILE A 195 0.45 13.30 0.46
CA ILE A 195 0.25 12.06 -0.33
C ILE A 195 1.08 12.03 -1.62
N SER A 196 1.69 13.13 -2.02
CA SER A 196 2.64 13.24 -3.13
C SER A 196 2.14 12.58 -4.43
N ASN A 197 0.94 12.93 -4.87
CA ASN A 197 0.34 12.42 -6.11
C ASN A 197 0.13 10.88 -6.11
N PHE A 198 0.07 10.25 -4.93
CA PHE A 198 -0.13 8.81 -4.79
C PHE A 198 -1.60 8.46 -4.77
N LEU A 199 -2.05 7.53 -5.59
CA LEU A 199 -3.35 6.84 -5.63
C LEU A 199 -4.58 7.77 -5.40
N LEU A 200 -4.59 8.95 -6.07
CA LEU A 200 -5.56 10.03 -5.82
C LEU A 200 -7.01 9.54 -5.82
N TRP A 201 -7.39 8.71 -6.77
CA TRP A 201 -8.75 8.18 -6.87
C TRP A 201 -9.09 7.22 -5.73
N LYS A 202 -8.19 6.29 -5.44
CA LYS A 202 -8.40 5.24 -4.44
C LYS A 202 -8.28 5.71 -2.99
N LEU A 203 -7.60 6.86 -2.74
CA LEU A 203 -7.43 7.44 -1.39
C LEU A 203 -8.63 8.26 -0.91
N ALA A 204 -9.66 8.46 -1.73
CA ALA A 204 -10.77 9.38 -1.45
C ALA A 204 -11.41 9.18 -0.05
N TYR A 205 -11.44 7.98 0.49
CA TYR A 205 -11.99 7.65 1.81
C TYR A 205 -11.02 6.85 2.69
N ALA A 206 -9.74 6.83 2.34
CA ALA A 206 -8.72 6.13 3.12
C ALA A 206 -8.41 6.87 4.42
N GLU A 207 -8.14 6.11 5.48
CA GLU A 207 -7.50 6.66 6.67
C GLU A 207 -6.02 6.95 6.37
N LEU A 208 -5.49 8.04 6.93
CA LEU A 208 -4.09 8.43 6.73
C LEU A 208 -3.32 8.31 8.04
N LEU A 209 -2.19 7.61 7.99
CA LEU A 209 -1.27 7.46 9.13
C LEU A 209 0.12 7.93 8.72
N PHE A 210 0.63 8.93 9.42
CA PHE A 210 1.97 9.46 9.24
C PHE A 210 2.82 9.05 10.43
N ILE A 211 3.96 8.39 10.18
CA ILE A 211 4.86 7.90 11.22
C ILE A 211 6.26 8.51 11.09
N PRO A 212 6.96 8.74 12.21
CA PRO A 212 8.27 9.39 12.18
C PRO A 212 9.41 8.48 11.70
N GLU A 213 9.25 7.17 11.81
CA GLU A 213 10.26 6.21 11.42
C GLU A 213 10.52 6.26 9.91
N HIS A 214 11.75 5.99 9.51
CA HIS A 214 12.12 5.87 8.11
C HIS A 214 11.71 4.51 7.53
N TRP A 215 11.49 4.46 6.23
CA TRP A 215 11.08 3.21 5.55
C TRP A 215 11.99 2.01 5.87
N PRO A 216 13.36 2.11 5.85
CA PRO A 216 14.22 0.99 6.21
C PRO A 216 14.08 0.49 7.66
N ASP A 217 13.63 1.35 8.58
CA ASP A 217 13.34 0.93 9.96
C ASP A 217 11.99 0.22 10.03
N LEU A 218 10.98 0.73 9.31
CA LEU A 218 9.65 0.13 9.28
C LEU A 218 9.69 -1.30 8.74
N VAL A 219 10.36 -1.56 7.61
CA VAL A 219 10.34 -2.89 6.97
C VAL A 219 11.00 -4.00 7.80
N LYS A 220 11.65 -3.67 8.90
CA LYS A 220 12.36 -4.61 9.79
C LYS A 220 11.70 -4.78 11.16
N SER A 221 10.61 -4.06 11.44
CA SER A 221 10.08 -3.95 12.79
C SER A 221 8.65 -4.45 12.92
N GLU A 222 8.47 -5.70 13.36
CA GLU A 222 7.15 -6.25 13.67
C GLU A 222 6.39 -5.39 14.69
N LYS A 223 7.10 -4.75 15.63
CA LYS A 223 6.50 -3.81 16.58
C LYS A 223 5.82 -2.64 15.86
N LEU A 224 6.43 -2.11 14.80
CA LEU A 224 5.83 -1.03 14.01
C LEU A 224 4.69 -1.54 13.13
N TRP A 225 4.77 -2.77 12.63
CA TRP A 225 3.67 -3.37 11.86
C TRP A 225 2.44 -3.56 12.75
N GLN A 226 2.61 -4.07 13.97
CA GLN A 226 1.53 -4.19 14.96
C GLN A 226 0.96 -2.81 15.31
N HIS A 227 1.82 -1.80 15.54
CA HIS A 227 1.38 -0.44 15.81
C HIS A 227 0.49 0.13 14.69
N ILE A 228 0.80 -0.15 13.42
CA ILE A 228 -0.04 0.27 12.29
C ILE A 228 -1.44 -0.34 12.36
N LEU A 229 -1.56 -1.64 12.67
CA LEU A 229 -2.85 -2.29 12.85
C LEU A 229 -3.62 -1.76 14.06
N ASP A 230 -2.92 -1.53 15.17
CA ASP A 230 -3.51 -0.98 16.39
C ASP A 230 -4.07 0.44 16.15
N GLU A 231 -3.32 1.30 15.43
CA GLU A 231 -3.79 2.64 15.06
C GLU A 231 -5.01 2.61 14.14
N TYR A 232 -5.06 1.68 13.19
CA TYR A 232 -6.24 1.52 12.34
C TYR A 232 -7.46 1.05 13.15
N THR A 233 -7.28 0.15 14.10
CA THR A 233 -8.37 -0.36 14.96
C THR A 233 -9.07 0.73 15.76
N LYS A 234 -8.34 1.80 16.14
CA LYS A 234 -8.88 2.94 16.90
C LYS A 234 -9.75 3.88 16.06
N ARG A 235 -9.75 3.73 14.73
CA ARG A 235 -10.40 4.65 13.80
C ARG A 235 -11.83 4.21 13.48
N ASP A 236 -12.73 5.18 13.40
CA ASP A 236 -14.14 4.99 13.01
C ASP A 236 -14.41 5.67 11.66
N ARG A 237 -14.46 4.87 10.60
CA ARG A 237 -14.70 5.32 9.21
C ARG A 237 -16.20 5.47 8.96
N ARG A 238 -16.67 6.71 8.81
CA ARG A 238 -18.12 7.03 8.78
C ARG A 238 -18.70 7.21 7.39
N PHE A 239 -17.91 7.33 6.33
CA PHE A 239 -18.38 7.54 4.95
C PHE A 239 -19.47 8.63 4.81
N GLY A 240 -19.34 9.74 5.55
CA GLY A 240 -20.35 10.80 5.58
C GLY A 240 -21.60 10.51 6.43
N GLY A 241 -21.71 9.33 7.05
CA GLY A 241 -22.80 8.97 7.96
C GLY A 241 -22.63 9.61 9.34
N GLY A 242 -23.72 10.16 9.92
CA GLY A 242 -23.73 10.67 11.30
C GLY A 242 -23.60 9.55 12.33
N GLN A 243 -23.11 9.86 13.54
CA GLN A 243 -23.21 8.94 14.67
C GLN A 243 -24.69 8.64 14.93
N LYS A 244 -25.09 7.39 15.04
CA LYS A 244 -26.34 7.02 15.71
C LYS A 244 -26.17 7.39 17.18
N LYS A 245 -26.56 8.61 17.55
CA LYS A 245 -26.74 8.98 18.95
C LYS A 245 -27.85 8.09 19.48
N ASN A 246 -27.50 7.13 20.35
CA ASN A 246 -28.50 6.46 21.18
C ASN A 246 -29.07 7.50 22.14
N TYR A 247 -30.13 8.21 21.72
CA TYR A 247 -30.98 8.96 22.61
C TYR A 247 -31.87 7.95 23.36
N LEU A 248 -31.28 7.12 24.21
CA LEU A 248 -32.03 6.52 25.29
C LEU A 248 -32.17 7.62 26.37
N GLY A 249 -33.20 8.43 26.19
CA GLY A 249 -33.60 9.39 27.19
C GLY A 249 -33.92 8.67 28.48
N ASN A 250 -33.25 9.05 29.56
CA ASN A 250 -33.73 8.83 30.90
C ASN A 250 -35.15 9.42 31.01
N LYS A 251 -36.20 8.59 30.96
CA LYS A 251 -37.47 8.93 31.54
C LYS A 251 -37.40 8.56 33.01
N LYS A 252 -37.49 9.58 33.84
CA LYS A 252 -37.78 9.47 35.28
C LYS A 252 -39.06 8.72 35.53
#